data_2de22faa5152fe8e80b254f314eadbd7
#
_entry.id   2de22faa5152fe8e80b254f314eadbd7
#
_cell.length_a   1.000
_cell.length_b   1.000
_cell.length_c   1.000
_cell.angle_alpha   90.00
_cell.angle_beta   90.00
_cell.angle_gamma   90.00
#
_symmetry.space_group_name_H-M   'P 1'
#
loop_
_entity.id
_entity.type
_entity.pdbx_description
1 polymer ?
#
loop_
_entity_poly.entity_id
_entity_poly.type
_entity_poly.pdbx_seq_one_letter_code
_entity_poly.pdbx_strand_id
1 'polypeptide(L)'
;MGRGRVVSFNLGDLELRLDEVFDPKADLSPYFGGRDLSAPEAFPTRSFYVSSGSLRAVVDPSDYGRLVSPGHFRAPPGSAPPLPLEEQLAAAGVSPDSVTHVVVTHLHYDHYAGVTRATADGPSLAFPSARYIIPARDWAMPDMVDARRKGDSDVTETLGAVEAAGKLELLDGPLDLGEGLTVEPFPGESPGHQVVALRSDGASCYFVGDLYHLVEEVEHPELAAAWADAPALLASRRIFSERAASERALVLPGHLPAGRIGRRGGAPSWAEEPA
;
A
#
# COMPACT_ATOMS: atom_id res chain seq x y z
N MET A 1 13.32 -14.98 -5.13
CA MET A 1 13.74 -13.92 -6.06
C MET A 1 15.19 -13.62 -5.82
N GLY A 2 16.12 -14.15 -6.62
CA GLY A 2 17.52 -13.93 -6.41
C GLY A 2 17.93 -14.20 -4.95
N ARG A 3 18.72 -13.29 -4.35
CA ARG A 3 19.08 -13.33 -2.92
C ARG A 3 18.11 -12.58 -2.03
N GLY A 4 17.10 -11.90 -2.59
CA GLY A 4 16.07 -11.20 -1.85
C GLY A 4 14.95 -12.17 -1.40
N ARG A 5 14.40 -11.91 -0.20
CA ARG A 5 13.20 -12.57 0.32
C ARG A 5 12.06 -11.57 0.37
N VAL A 6 10.90 -11.97 -0.14
CA VAL A 6 9.65 -11.22 -0.04
C VAL A 6 8.61 -12.08 0.66
N VAL A 7 7.86 -11.50 1.58
CA VAL A 7 6.74 -12.13 2.27
C VAL A 7 5.56 -11.17 2.22
N SER A 8 4.41 -11.65 1.77
CA SER A 8 3.14 -10.92 1.83
C SER A 8 2.36 -11.35 3.06
N PHE A 9 1.79 -10.40 3.78
CA PHE A 9 0.94 -10.63 4.93
C PHE A 9 -0.48 -10.15 4.58
N ASN A 10 -1.46 -11.01 4.83
CA ASN A 10 -2.86 -10.64 4.75
C ASN A 10 -3.29 -10.08 6.11
N LEU A 11 -3.69 -8.82 6.13
CA LEU A 11 -4.14 -8.10 7.33
C LEU A 11 -5.66 -8.00 7.42
N GLY A 12 -6.38 -8.84 6.68
CA GLY A 12 -7.83 -8.92 6.65
C GLY A 12 -8.43 -8.20 5.46
N ASP A 13 -9.73 -8.36 5.34
CA ASP A 13 -10.51 -7.72 4.29
C ASP A 13 -11.30 -6.55 4.88
N LEU A 14 -11.36 -5.45 4.14
CA LEU A 14 -12.25 -4.33 4.40
C LEU A 14 -13.47 -4.45 3.49
N GLU A 15 -14.64 -4.02 3.96
CA GLU A 15 -15.84 -3.94 3.15
C GLU A 15 -15.92 -2.55 2.51
N LEU A 16 -15.88 -2.51 1.19
CA LEU A 16 -16.10 -1.31 0.39
C LEU A 16 -17.18 -1.57 -0.66
N ARG A 17 -17.77 -0.50 -1.19
CA ARG A 17 -18.66 -0.56 -2.34
C ARG A 17 -18.03 0.19 -3.50
N LEU A 18 -18.22 -0.28 -4.72
CA LEU A 18 -17.63 0.37 -5.90
C LEU A 18 -18.19 1.78 -6.12
N ASP A 19 -19.45 2.07 -5.70
CA ASP A 19 -20.02 3.41 -5.74
C ASP A 19 -19.48 4.36 -4.64
N GLU A 20 -18.70 3.84 -3.68
CA GLU A 20 -17.91 4.63 -2.71
C GLU A 20 -16.50 4.91 -3.23
N VAL A 21 -15.96 4.00 -4.05
CA VAL A 21 -14.60 4.10 -4.61
C VAL A 21 -14.58 4.96 -5.87
N PHE A 22 -15.53 4.75 -6.78
CA PHE A 22 -15.59 5.44 -8.08
C PHE A 22 -16.70 6.49 -8.09
N ASP A 23 -16.55 7.53 -8.96
CA ASP A 23 -17.60 8.56 -9.09
C ASP A 23 -18.91 7.91 -9.58
N PRO A 24 -19.96 7.90 -8.75
CA PRO A 24 -21.24 7.27 -9.12
C PRO A 24 -21.98 8.00 -10.25
N LYS A 25 -21.51 9.19 -10.65
CA LYS A 25 -22.04 9.94 -11.79
C LYS A 25 -21.35 9.57 -13.11
N ALA A 26 -20.21 8.88 -13.05
CA ALA A 26 -19.52 8.37 -14.24
C ALA A 26 -20.27 7.16 -14.81
N ASP A 27 -20.18 6.99 -16.13
CA ASP A 27 -20.64 5.73 -16.76
C ASP A 27 -19.58 4.64 -16.50
N LEU A 28 -19.84 3.83 -15.50
CA LEU A 28 -18.96 2.72 -15.08
C LEU A 28 -19.30 1.39 -15.79
N SER A 29 -20.36 1.38 -16.63
CA SER A 29 -20.80 0.17 -17.32
C SER A 29 -19.77 -0.46 -18.26
N PRO A 30 -18.86 0.30 -18.91
CA PRO A 30 -17.79 -0.28 -19.71
C PRO A 30 -16.80 -1.13 -18.91
N TYR A 31 -16.65 -0.85 -17.62
CA TYR A 31 -15.67 -1.51 -16.74
C TYR A 31 -16.28 -2.67 -15.94
N PHE A 32 -17.49 -2.47 -15.43
CA PHE A 32 -18.12 -3.42 -14.50
C PHE A 32 -19.34 -4.13 -15.10
N GLY A 33 -19.72 -3.79 -16.34
CA GLY A 33 -20.89 -4.40 -16.98
C GLY A 33 -22.17 -4.13 -16.19
N GLY A 34 -22.91 -5.19 -15.87
CA GLY A 34 -24.16 -5.11 -15.09
C GLY A 34 -23.99 -5.39 -13.59
N ARG A 35 -22.79 -5.28 -13.03
CA ARG A 35 -22.58 -5.44 -11.57
C ARG A 35 -23.36 -4.39 -10.79
N ASP A 36 -23.88 -4.80 -9.65
CA ASP A 36 -24.44 -3.86 -8.65
C ASP A 36 -23.30 -3.18 -7.90
N LEU A 37 -23.01 -1.93 -8.24
CA LEU A 37 -21.90 -1.17 -7.66
C LEU A 37 -22.15 -0.79 -6.20
N SER A 38 -23.39 -0.92 -5.70
CA SER A 38 -23.75 -0.69 -4.30
C SER A 38 -23.60 -1.95 -3.43
N ALA A 39 -23.37 -3.10 -4.06
CA ALA A 39 -23.12 -4.32 -3.31
C ALA A 39 -21.75 -4.24 -2.60
N PRO A 40 -21.69 -4.67 -1.32
CA PRO A 40 -20.43 -4.70 -0.59
C PRO A 40 -19.47 -5.74 -1.19
N GLU A 41 -18.20 -5.34 -1.32
CA GLU A 41 -17.12 -6.19 -1.78
C GLU A 41 -15.99 -6.26 -0.74
N ALA A 42 -15.31 -7.38 -0.69
CA ALA A 42 -14.15 -7.57 0.17
C ALA A 42 -12.88 -7.06 -0.53
N PHE A 43 -12.23 -6.10 0.11
CA PHE A 43 -10.93 -5.56 -0.32
C PHE A 43 -9.86 -6.06 0.65
N PRO A 44 -8.97 -6.96 0.24
CA PRO A 44 -7.89 -7.41 1.10
C PRO A 44 -6.94 -6.26 1.42
N THR A 45 -6.47 -6.19 2.66
CA THR A 45 -5.40 -5.28 3.07
C THR A 45 -4.11 -6.05 3.26
N ARG A 46 -3.02 -5.58 2.67
CA ARG A 46 -1.75 -6.28 2.65
C ARG A 46 -0.60 -5.43 3.13
N SER A 47 0.29 -6.05 3.91
CA SER A 47 1.63 -5.52 4.22
C SER A 47 2.67 -6.45 3.65
N PHE A 48 3.87 -5.94 3.42
CA PHE A 48 4.94 -6.74 2.85
C PHE A 48 6.22 -6.61 3.66
N TYR A 49 6.91 -7.72 3.82
CA TYR A 49 8.29 -7.72 4.29
C TYR A 49 9.22 -8.02 3.13
N VAL A 50 10.30 -7.28 3.04
CA VAL A 50 11.36 -7.49 2.05
C VAL A 50 12.73 -7.45 2.73
N SER A 51 13.58 -8.41 2.39
CA SER A 51 14.98 -8.38 2.80
C SER A 51 15.91 -8.67 1.63
N SER A 52 17.02 -7.92 1.59
CA SER A 52 18.11 -8.10 0.62
C SER A 52 19.42 -7.67 1.29
N GLY A 53 20.40 -8.54 1.33
CA GLY A 53 21.63 -8.31 2.09
C GLY A 53 21.36 -7.99 3.55
N SER A 54 21.81 -6.83 4.00
CA SER A 54 21.58 -6.34 5.37
C SER A 54 20.28 -5.55 5.53
N LEU A 55 19.64 -5.18 4.42
CA LEU A 55 18.41 -4.40 4.43
C LEU A 55 17.20 -5.28 4.78
N ARG A 56 16.35 -4.77 5.66
CA ARG A 56 15.07 -5.37 6.06
C ARG A 56 14.03 -4.27 6.11
N ALA A 57 13.06 -4.33 5.21
CA ALA A 57 12.02 -3.31 5.13
C ALA A 57 10.63 -3.94 5.31
N VAL A 58 9.72 -3.16 5.88
CA VAL A 58 8.28 -3.40 5.86
C VAL A 58 7.65 -2.32 4.99
N VAL A 59 6.80 -2.73 4.06
CA VAL A 59 6.05 -1.83 3.19
C VAL A 59 4.58 -1.86 3.61
N ASP A 60 4.00 -0.68 3.79
CA ASP A 60 2.61 -0.45 4.17
C ASP A 60 2.18 -1.25 5.41
N PRO A 61 2.78 -1.00 6.58
CA PRO A 61 2.33 -1.65 7.81
C PRO A 61 0.94 -1.16 8.20
N SER A 62 -0.02 -2.06 8.26
CA SER A 62 -1.39 -1.78 8.63
C SER A 62 -1.81 -2.46 9.94
N ASP A 63 -2.93 -2.05 10.51
CA ASP A 63 -3.52 -2.62 11.73
C ASP A 63 -5.03 -2.78 11.55
N TYR A 64 -5.47 -4.01 11.34
CA TYR A 64 -6.88 -4.34 11.12
C TYR A 64 -7.79 -3.86 12.25
N GLY A 65 -7.35 -3.97 13.50
CA GLY A 65 -8.14 -3.53 14.64
C GLY A 65 -8.45 -2.04 14.63
N ARG A 66 -7.48 -1.24 14.19
CA ARG A 66 -7.68 0.21 13.98
C ARG A 66 -8.57 0.50 12.77
N LEU A 67 -8.39 -0.25 11.68
CA LEU A 67 -9.14 -0.04 10.45
C LEU A 67 -10.63 -0.30 10.63
N VAL A 68 -11.01 -1.34 11.37
CA VAL A 68 -12.44 -1.70 11.61
C VAL A 68 -13.02 -1.06 12.87
N SER A 69 -12.33 -0.11 13.48
CA SER A 69 -12.86 0.65 14.61
C SER A 69 -14.04 1.54 14.17
N PRO A 70 -14.94 1.95 15.09
CA PRO A 70 -16.08 2.77 14.73
C PRO A 70 -15.68 4.07 14.03
N GLY A 71 -16.30 4.33 12.89
CA GLY A 71 -16.05 5.53 12.09
C GLY A 71 -15.00 5.37 10.97
N HIS A 72 -14.38 4.20 10.88
CA HIS A 72 -13.45 3.83 9.81
C HIS A 72 -14.09 2.85 8.81
N PHE A 73 -13.37 1.79 8.48
CA PHE A 73 -13.86 0.78 7.55
C PHE A 73 -14.79 -0.25 8.22
N ARG A 74 -15.60 -0.90 7.44
CA ARG A 74 -16.41 -2.04 7.86
C ARG A 74 -15.64 -3.33 7.64
N ALA A 75 -15.83 -4.30 8.54
CA ALA A 75 -15.42 -5.67 8.32
C ALA A 75 -16.50 -6.40 7.51
N PRO A 76 -16.17 -7.24 6.54
CA PRO A 76 -17.14 -8.08 5.85
C PRO A 76 -17.90 -8.97 6.84
N PRO A 77 -19.23 -9.18 6.65
CA PRO A 77 -20.02 -9.98 7.55
C PRO A 77 -19.48 -11.40 7.73
N GLY A 78 -19.25 -11.80 8.98
CA GLY A 78 -18.75 -13.14 9.30
C GLY A 78 -17.25 -13.35 9.11
N SER A 79 -16.50 -12.32 8.74
CA SER A 79 -15.03 -12.42 8.70
C SER A 79 -14.46 -12.53 10.12
N ALA A 80 -13.45 -13.37 10.28
CA ALA A 80 -12.65 -13.42 11.50
C ALA A 80 -11.52 -12.39 11.44
N PRO A 81 -11.17 -11.73 12.57
CA PRO A 81 -9.99 -10.88 12.58
C PRO A 81 -8.73 -11.67 12.20
N PRO A 82 -7.85 -11.10 11.37
CA PRO A 82 -6.56 -11.73 11.05
C PRO A 82 -5.64 -11.70 12.29
N LEU A 83 -4.56 -12.46 12.22
CA LEU A 83 -3.47 -12.29 13.18
C LEU A 83 -2.83 -10.90 13.00
N PRO A 84 -2.46 -10.23 14.10
CA PRO A 84 -1.71 -8.97 14.02
C PRO A 84 -0.42 -9.11 13.19
N LEU A 85 0.00 -8.03 12.54
CA LEU A 85 1.19 -8.03 11.68
C LEU A 85 2.43 -8.56 12.40
N GLU A 86 2.60 -8.21 13.68
CA GLU A 86 3.77 -8.67 14.47
C GLU A 86 3.78 -10.18 14.68
N GLU A 87 2.61 -10.79 14.88
CA GLU A 87 2.52 -12.25 15.01
C GLU A 87 2.81 -12.94 13.68
N GLN A 88 2.33 -12.38 12.58
CA GLN A 88 2.64 -12.88 11.23
C GLN A 88 4.13 -12.73 10.90
N LEU A 89 4.76 -11.60 11.26
CA LEU A 89 6.20 -11.40 11.14
C LEU A 89 6.98 -12.42 11.97
N ALA A 90 6.58 -12.64 13.22
CA ALA A 90 7.21 -13.63 14.10
C ALA A 90 7.10 -15.05 13.53
N ALA A 91 5.93 -15.43 13.00
CA ALA A 91 5.74 -16.71 12.32
C ALA A 91 6.62 -16.85 11.07
N ALA A 92 6.92 -15.75 10.39
CA ALA A 92 7.87 -15.69 9.28
C ALA A 92 9.35 -15.63 9.73
N GLY A 93 9.64 -15.66 11.04
CA GLY A 93 10.99 -15.58 11.60
C GLY A 93 11.58 -14.17 11.55
N VAL A 94 10.76 -13.14 11.53
CA VAL A 94 11.18 -11.73 11.49
C VAL A 94 10.88 -11.07 12.84
N SER A 95 11.93 -10.57 13.51
CA SER A 95 11.75 -9.72 14.69
C SER A 95 11.48 -8.27 14.23
N PRO A 96 10.48 -7.57 14.78
CA PRO A 96 10.26 -6.15 14.54
C PRO A 96 11.50 -5.28 14.79
N ASP A 97 12.31 -5.62 15.81
CA ASP A 97 13.55 -4.91 16.14
C ASP A 97 14.63 -5.02 15.05
N SER A 98 14.53 -6.05 14.18
CA SER A 98 15.47 -6.26 13.08
C SER A 98 15.13 -5.45 11.84
N VAL A 99 13.95 -4.86 11.77
CA VAL A 99 13.50 -4.04 10.63
C VAL A 99 14.28 -2.73 10.61
N THR A 100 14.91 -2.44 9.47
CA THR A 100 15.75 -1.27 9.27
C THR A 100 15.00 -0.10 8.63
N HIS A 101 13.97 -0.40 7.86
CA HIS A 101 13.17 0.59 7.14
C HIS A 101 11.69 0.22 7.18
N VAL A 102 10.85 1.22 7.33
CA VAL A 102 9.42 1.19 7.00
C VAL A 102 9.22 2.12 5.83
N VAL A 103 8.55 1.67 4.78
CA VAL A 103 8.20 2.52 3.63
C VAL A 103 6.70 2.51 3.48
N VAL A 104 6.09 3.68 3.50
CA VAL A 104 4.66 3.86 3.24
C VAL A 104 4.48 4.37 1.82
N THR A 105 3.68 3.68 1.02
CA THR A 105 3.49 4.04 -0.40
C THR A 105 2.73 5.35 -0.56
N HIS A 106 1.73 5.59 0.29
CA HIS A 106 0.93 6.82 0.34
C HIS A 106 0.21 6.93 1.70
N LEU A 107 -0.42 8.06 1.99
CA LEU A 107 -0.95 8.31 3.34
C LEU A 107 -2.48 8.11 3.45
N HIS A 108 -3.04 7.06 2.83
CA HIS A 108 -4.32 6.51 3.28
C HIS A 108 -4.11 5.65 4.53
N TYR A 109 -5.10 5.68 5.44
CA TYR A 109 -4.94 5.17 6.81
C TYR A 109 -4.59 3.68 6.86
N ASP A 110 -5.14 2.90 5.95
CA ASP A 110 -4.90 1.46 5.85
C ASP A 110 -3.48 1.06 5.39
N HIS A 111 -2.64 2.02 4.98
CA HIS A 111 -1.23 1.79 4.63
C HIS A 111 -0.26 2.17 5.74
N TYR A 112 -0.71 2.89 6.79
CA TYR A 112 0.17 3.29 7.88
C TYR A 112 -0.38 3.07 9.30
N ALA A 113 -1.60 2.56 9.45
CA ALA A 113 -2.22 2.34 10.76
C ALA A 113 -1.36 1.48 11.72
N GLY A 114 -0.52 0.60 11.19
CA GLY A 114 0.35 -0.30 11.94
C GLY A 114 1.77 0.20 12.17
N VAL A 115 2.08 1.47 11.91
CA VAL A 115 3.43 2.04 12.20
C VAL A 115 3.72 2.12 13.70
N THR A 116 2.67 2.10 14.53
CA THR A 116 2.73 2.07 15.99
C THR A 116 1.80 1.01 16.56
N ARG A 117 2.04 0.66 17.83
CA ARG A 117 1.17 -0.19 18.64
C ARG A 117 0.60 0.62 19.79
N ALA A 118 -0.65 0.35 20.18
CA ALA A 118 -1.21 0.88 21.42
C ALA A 118 -0.59 0.15 22.62
N THR A 119 -0.12 0.89 23.62
CA THR A 119 0.35 0.35 24.90
C THR A 119 -0.32 1.09 26.06
N ALA A 120 -0.15 0.60 27.29
CA ALA A 120 -0.68 1.25 28.49
C ALA A 120 -0.10 2.67 28.70
N ASP A 121 1.10 2.92 28.20
CA ASP A 121 1.83 4.19 28.34
C ASP A 121 1.65 5.10 27.12
N GLY A 122 0.79 4.73 26.15
CA GLY A 122 0.56 5.43 24.89
C GLY A 122 1.12 4.69 23.67
N PRO A 123 1.14 5.31 22.49
CA PRO A 123 1.61 4.66 21.26
C PRO A 123 3.14 4.41 21.34
N SER A 124 3.56 3.21 20.94
CA SER A 124 4.97 2.85 20.78
C SER A 124 5.25 2.46 19.32
N LEU A 125 6.46 2.69 18.83
CA LEU A 125 6.84 2.32 17.48
C LEU A 125 6.75 0.80 17.28
N ALA A 126 6.09 0.35 16.22
CA ALA A 126 6.01 -1.06 15.87
C ALA A 126 7.39 -1.61 15.44
N PHE A 127 8.23 -0.76 14.86
CA PHE A 127 9.58 -1.08 14.36
C PHE A 127 10.61 -0.10 14.93
N PRO A 128 11.05 -0.26 16.20
CA PRO A 128 11.80 0.78 16.91
C PRO A 128 13.18 1.07 16.33
N SER A 129 13.78 0.14 15.59
CA SER A 129 15.07 0.34 14.92
C SER A 129 14.96 0.98 13.54
N ALA A 130 13.75 1.05 12.96
CA ALA A 130 13.56 1.48 11.59
C ALA A 130 13.64 3.00 11.41
N ARG A 131 13.99 3.42 10.17
CA ARG A 131 13.67 4.73 9.60
C ARG A 131 12.32 4.60 8.91
N TYR A 132 11.45 5.58 9.04
CA TYR A 132 10.11 5.57 8.45
C TYR A 132 10.06 6.57 7.30
N ILE A 133 10.01 6.04 6.08
CA ILE A 133 10.04 6.81 4.84
C ILE A 133 8.61 6.97 4.34
N ILE A 134 8.15 8.20 4.28
CA ILE A 134 6.80 8.55 3.81
C ILE A 134 6.87 9.62 2.72
N PRO A 135 5.86 9.71 1.84
CA PRO A 135 5.84 10.73 0.81
C PRO A 135 5.63 12.13 1.40
N ALA A 136 6.56 13.04 1.12
CA ALA A 136 6.52 14.42 1.61
C ALA A 136 5.28 15.19 1.13
N ARG A 137 4.83 14.92 -0.11
CA ARG A 137 3.67 15.62 -0.69
C ARG A 137 2.38 15.24 0.01
N ASP A 138 2.20 13.98 0.37
CA ASP A 138 1.02 13.53 1.12
C ASP A 138 1.05 14.07 2.54
N TRP A 139 2.24 14.09 3.19
CA TRP A 139 2.40 14.70 4.51
C TRP A 139 2.05 16.19 4.55
N ALA A 140 2.18 16.87 3.41
CA ALA A 140 1.85 18.29 3.23
C ALA A 140 0.41 18.54 2.75
N MET A 141 -0.40 17.50 2.52
CA MET A 141 -1.81 17.68 2.13
C MET A 141 -2.60 18.44 3.19
N PRO A 142 -3.57 19.28 2.76
CA PRO A 142 -4.34 20.11 3.69
C PRO A 142 -5.06 19.35 4.80
N ASP A 143 -5.63 18.19 4.49
CA ASP A 143 -6.31 17.31 5.44
C ASP A 143 -5.33 16.69 6.44
N MET A 144 -4.15 16.24 6.00
CA MET A 144 -3.10 15.73 6.87
C MET A 144 -2.53 16.83 7.79
N VAL A 145 -2.34 18.05 7.27
CA VAL A 145 -1.93 19.21 8.07
C VAL A 145 -3.01 19.57 9.10
N ASP A 146 -4.28 19.54 8.70
CA ASP A 146 -5.42 19.83 9.58
C ASP A 146 -5.59 18.75 10.66
N ALA A 147 -5.45 17.47 10.32
CA ALA A 147 -5.52 16.35 11.26
C ALA A 147 -4.44 16.50 12.35
N ARG A 148 -3.19 16.77 11.97
CA ARG A 148 -2.10 17.04 12.92
C ARG A 148 -2.39 18.24 13.83
N ARG A 149 -2.88 19.33 13.25
CA ARG A 149 -3.21 20.55 14.00
C ARG A 149 -4.36 20.35 14.99
N LYS A 150 -5.33 19.50 14.64
CA LYS A 150 -6.49 19.17 15.49
C LYS A 150 -6.18 18.11 16.55
N GLY A 151 -5.04 17.43 16.44
CA GLY A 151 -4.68 16.32 17.32
C GLY A 151 -5.50 15.07 17.01
N ASP A 152 -5.81 14.83 15.74
CA ASP A 152 -6.51 13.64 15.30
C ASP A 152 -5.69 12.39 15.69
N SER A 153 -6.33 11.43 16.36
CA SER A 153 -5.66 10.25 16.90
C SER A 153 -5.05 9.36 15.82
N ASP A 154 -5.71 9.25 14.66
CA ASP A 154 -5.23 8.41 13.56
C ASP A 154 -3.88 8.87 13.04
N VAL A 155 -3.61 10.17 13.12
CA VAL A 155 -2.34 10.74 12.70
C VAL A 155 -1.38 10.90 13.87
N THR A 156 -1.85 11.43 15.02
CA THR A 156 -0.97 11.75 16.15
C THR A 156 -0.44 10.51 16.87
N GLU A 157 -1.24 9.44 16.97
CA GLU A 157 -0.84 8.18 17.59
C GLU A 157 -0.11 7.22 16.63
N THR A 158 0.00 7.59 15.36
CA THR A 158 0.70 6.83 14.32
C THR A 158 1.92 7.61 13.81
N LEU A 159 1.81 8.26 12.67
CA LEU A 159 2.91 9.01 12.06
C LEU A 159 3.41 10.17 12.92
N GLY A 160 2.53 10.80 13.71
CA GLY A 160 2.93 11.83 14.68
C GLY A 160 3.82 11.28 15.80
N ALA A 161 3.56 10.07 16.29
CA ALA A 161 4.44 9.41 17.25
C ALA A 161 5.79 9.04 16.63
N VAL A 162 5.81 8.65 15.35
CA VAL A 162 7.05 8.40 14.58
C VAL A 162 7.85 9.70 14.43
N GLU A 163 7.19 10.81 14.11
CA GLU A 163 7.81 12.14 14.01
C GLU A 163 8.40 12.58 15.36
N ALA A 164 7.63 12.44 16.44
CA ALA A 164 8.07 12.77 17.80
C ALA A 164 9.28 11.93 18.25
N ALA A 165 9.40 10.69 17.79
CA ALA A 165 10.56 9.83 18.03
C ALA A 165 11.77 10.17 17.14
N GLY A 166 11.67 11.16 16.22
CA GLY A 166 12.74 11.55 15.31
C GLY A 166 13.07 10.49 14.25
N LYS A 167 12.12 9.63 13.91
CA LYS A 167 12.30 8.50 12.97
C LYS A 167 11.66 8.73 11.60
N LEU A 168 10.87 9.79 11.46
CA LEU A 168 10.17 10.12 10.23
C LEU A 168 11.14 10.74 9.21
N GLU A 169 11.10 10.23 7.98
CA GLU A 169 11.83 10.76 6.84
C GLU A 169 10.86 11.07 5.71
N LEU A 170 10.81 12.35 5.33
CA LEU A 170 9.96 12.84 4.26
C LEU A 170 10.69 12.73 2.92
N LEU A 171 10.13 11.95 1.99
CA LEU A 171 10.70 11.74 0.67
C LEU A 171 9.96 12.54 -0.40
N ASP A 172 10.69 13.37 -1.17
CA ASP A 172 10.20 14.03 -2.38
C ASP A 172 11.11 13.69 -3.55
N GLY A 173 10.82 12.58 -4.22
CA GLY A 173 11.59 12.07 -5.35
C GLY A 173 12.06 10.62 -5.16
N PRO A 174 12.90 10.10 -6.08
CA PRO A 174 13.40 8.74 -5.99
C PRO A 174 14.47 8.59 -4.89
N LEU A 175 14.50 7.40 -4.27
CA LEU A 175 15.49 7.05 -3.25
C LEU A 175 16.03 5.64 -3.52
N ASP A 176 17.36 5.49 -3.53
CA ASP A 176 18.03 4.20 -3.49
C ASP A 176 18.39 3.85 -2.03
N LEU A 177 17.79 2.77 -1.52
CA LEU A 177 18.05 2.27 -0.18
C LEU A 177 19.24 1.30 -0.14
N GLY A 178 19.80 0.98 -1.29
CA GLY A 178 20.84 -0.04 -1.44
C GLY A 178 20.28 -1.45 -1.57
N GLU A 179 21.16 -2.42 -1.78
CA GLU A 179 20.84 -3.85 -1.88
C GLU A 179 19.75 -4.15 -2.94
N GLY A 180 19.59 -3.27 -3.94
CA GLY A 180 18.61 -3.37 -5.03
C GLY A 180 17.19 -2.90 -4.65
N LEU A 181 17.00 -2.32 -3.47
CA LEU A 181 15.71 -1.74 -3.05
C LEU A 181 15.69 -0.23 -3.34
N THR A 182 14.69 0.21 -4.12
CA THR A 182 14.49 1.62 -4.47
C THR A 182 13.05 2.04 -4.19
N VAL A 183 12.85 3.35 -3.96
CA VAL A 183 11.53 3.98 -3.86
C VAL A 183 11.41 4.97 -5.01
N GLU A 184 10.32 4.93 -5.74
CA GLU A 184 10.12 5.73 -6.96
C GLU A 184 8.75 6.41 -6.95
N PRO A 185 8.63 7.71 -7.32
CA PRO A 185 7.35 8.40 -7.35
C PRO A 185 6.47 7.91 -8.52
N PHE A 186 5.21 7.62 -8.21
CA PHE A 186 4.14 7.29 -9.16
C PHE A 186 2.85 8.00 -8.73
N PRO A 187 2.80 9.35 -8.82
CA PRO A 187 1.68 10.14 -8.31
C PRO A 187 0.38 9.88 -9.07
N GLY A 188 -0.73 10.22 -8.42
CA GLY A 188 -2.05 10.22 -9.03
C GLY A 188 -3.12 9.63 -8.15
N GLU A 189 -2.86 8.50 -7.48
CA GLU A 189 -3.71 7.98 -6.42
C GLU A 189 -3.74 8.99 -5.26
N SER A 190 -2.55 9.40 -4.83
CA SER A 190 -2.31 10.59 -4.04
C SER A 190 -1.20 11.45 -4.67
N PRO A 191 -1.00 12.72 -4.27
CA PRO A 191 0.05 13.58 -4.82
C PRO A 191 1.46 13.04 -4.62
N GLY A 192 1.67 12.28 -3.55
CA GLY A 192 2.96 11.73 -3.16
C GLY A 192 3.10 10.23 -3.36
N HIS A 193 2.09 9.56 -3.93
CA HIS A 193 2.12 8.12 -4.11
C HIS A 193 3.43 7.62 -4.74
N GLN A 194 4.00 6.57 -4.15
CA GLN A 194 5.29 6.00 -4.53
C GLN A 194 5.24 4.47 -4.56
N VAL A 195 6.11 3.89 -5.37
CA VAL A 195 6.26 2.45 -5.55
C VAL A 195 7.61 2.02 -5.00
N VAL A 196 7.64 0.90 -4.29
CA VAL A 196 8.89 0.27 -3.84
C VAL A 196 9.27 -0.83 -4.81
N ALA A 197 10.52 -0.85 -5.28
CA ALA A 197 11.03 -1.84 -6.20
C ALA A 197 12.19 -2.61 -5.59
N LEU A 198 12.15 -3.93 -5.65
CA LEU A 198 13.27 -4.81 -5.38
C LEU A 198 13.78 -5.40 -6.70
N ARG A 199 15.08 -5.18 -7.01
CA ARG A 199 15.76 -5.79 -8.14
C ARG A 199 16.91 -6.64 -7.64
N SER A 200 16.89 -7.94 -7.92
CA SER A 200 17.92 -8.88 -7.47
C SER A 200 18.11 -10.00 -8.49
N ASP A 201 19.34 -10.24 -8.90
CA ASP A 201 19.75 -11.33 -9.80
C ASP A 201 18.88 -11.44 -11.07
N GLY A 202 18.58 -10.31 -11.70
CA GLY A 202 17.80 -10.23 -12.93
C GLY A 202 16.29 -10.40 -12.76
N ALA A 203 15.80 -10.48 -11.53
CA ALA A 203 14.36 -10.47 -11.22
C ALA A 203 13.93 -9.14 -10.60
N SER A 204 12.72 -8.70 -10.93
CA SER A 204 12.09 -7.49 -10.38
C SER A 204 10.80 -7.80 -9.65
N CYS A 205 10.60 -7.13 -8.52
CA CYS A 205 9.38 -7.17 -7.73
C CYS A 205 8.99 -5.74 -7.34
N TYR A 206 7.72 -5.39 -7.47
CA TYR A 206 7.19 -4.07 -7.16
C TYR A 206 6.07 -4.13 -6.13
N PHE A 207 6.18 -3.36 -5.07
CA PHE A 207 5.13 -3.09 -4.09
C PHE A 207 4.49 -1.77 -4.50
N VAL A 208 3.26 -1.83 -4.98
CA VAL A 208 2.68 -0.73 -5.74
C VAL A 208 1.58 0.04 -5.00
N GLY A 209 1.34 -0.30 -3.73
CA GLY A 209 0.27 0.33 -2.95
C GLY A 209 -1.05 0.31 -3.73
N ASP A 210 -1.65 1.46 -3.89
CA ASP A 210 -2.93 1.68 -4.54
C ASP A 210 -2.83 2.25 -5.96
N LEU A 211 -1.71 1.98 -6.62
CA LEU A 211 -1.65 2.22 -8.06
C LEU A 211 -2.77 1.45 -8.80
N TYR A 212 -3.22 0.33 -8.19
CA TYR A 212 -4.36 -0.47 -8.61
C TYR A 212 -5.08 -1.05 -7.39
N HIS A 213 -6.39 -0.82 -7.27
CA HIS A 213 -7.26 -1.44 -6.27
C HIS A 213 -7.95 -2.69 -6.82
N LEU A 214 -8.22 -2.71 -8.13
CA LEU A 214 -8.97 -3.75 -8.83
C LEU A 214 -8.26 -4.19 -10.10
N VAL A 215 -8.57 -5.42 -10.55
CA VAL A 215 -8.07 -5.94 -11.84
C VAL A 215 -8.54 -5.08 -13.01
N GLU A 216 -9.76 -4.57 -12.93
CA GLU A 216 -10.34 -3.67 -13.93
C GLU A 216 -9.48 -2.42 -14.16
N GLU A 217 -8.84 -1.89 -13.11
CA GLU A 217 -7.94 -0.74 -13.25
C GLU A 217 -6.61 -1.07 -13.93
N VAL A 218 -6.17 -2.32 -13.89
CA VAL A 218 -5.02 -2.79 -14.68
C VAL A 218 -5.40 -2.88 -16.14
N GLU A 219 -6.57 -3.45 -16.43
CA GLU A 219 -7.06 -3.66 -17.81
C GLU A 219 -7.56 -2.35 -18.45
N HIS A 220 -8.04 -1.43 -17.63
CA HIS A 220 -8.56 -0.11 -17.97
C HIS A 220 -7.84 0.99 -17.18
N PRO A 221 -6.60 1.33 -17.52
CA PRO A 221 -5.78 2.23 -16.73
C PRO A 221 -6.35 3.65 -16.56
N GLU A 222 -7.34 4.04 -17.36
CA GLU A 222 -8.10 5.29 -17.24
C GLU A 222 -9.15 5.28 -16.12
N LEU A 223 -9.54 4.10 -15.63
CA LEU A 223 -10.47 3.97 -14.50
C LEU A 223 -9.77 4.43 -13.23
N ALA A 224 -10.25 5.47 -12.59
CA ALA A 224 -9.62 6.09 -11.43
C ALA A 224 -10.62 6.23 -10.28
N ALA A 225 -10.14 6.05 -9.05
CA ALA A 225 -10.91 6.33 -7.84
C ALA A 225 -11.35 7.81 -7.80
N ALA A 226 -12.46 8.11 -7.15
CA ALA A 226 -13.08 9.43 -7.15
C ALA A 226 -12.20 10.54 -6.51
N TRP A 227 -11.28 10.16 -5.64
CA TRP A 227 -10.33 11.08 -4.97
C TRP A 227 -9.03 11.29 -5.74
N ALA A 228 -8.73 10.44 -6.75
CA ALA A 228 -7.46 10.45 -7.47
C ALA A 228 -7.36 11.61 -8.48
N ASP A 229 -6.13 12.05 -8.73
CA ASP A 229 -5.80 12.84 -9.93
C ASP A 229 -5.74 11.91 -11.14
N ALA A 230 -6.88 11.74 -11.82
CA ALA A 230 -7.02 10.79 -12.92
C ALA A 230 -5.99 10.97 -14.06
N PRO A 231 -5.66 12.21 -14.52
CA PRO A 231 -4.59 12.42 -15.50
C PRO A 231 -3.21 11.96 -15.03
N ALA A 232 -2.83 12.28 -13.78
CA ALA A 232 -1.55 11.89 -13.21
C ALA A 232 -1.49 10.36 -12.98
N LEU A 233 -2.57 9.76 -12.47
CA LEU A 233 -2.69 8.33 -12.25
C LEU A 233 -2.58 7.55 -13.56
N LEU A 234 -3.28 7.99 -14.62
CA LEU A 234 -3.18 7.37 -15.94
C LEU A 234 -1.76 7.40 -16.49
N ALA A 235 -1.05 8.52 -16.32
CA ALA A 235 0.36 8.63 -16.75
C ALA A 235 1.26 7.67 -15.96
N SER A 236 1.09 7.60 -14.63
CA SER A 236 1.81 6.69 -13.75
C SER A 236 1.56 5.22 -14.11
N ARG A 237 0.30 4.82 -14.31
CA ARG A 237 -0.10 3.46 -14.67
C ARG A 237 0.47 3.03 -16.03
N ARG A 238 0.48 3.92 -17.03
CA ARG A 238 1.07 3.63 -18.35
C ARG A 238 2.56 3.34 -18.26
N ILE A 239 3.30 4.22 -17.59
CA ILE A 239 4.76 4.06 -17.40
C ILE A 239 5.03 2.77 -16.61
N PHE A 240 4.29 2.54 -15.52
CA PHE A 240 4.47 1.37 -14.67
C PHE A 240 4.14 0.06 -15.42
N SER A 241 2.99 -0.01 -16.10
CA SER A 241 2.56 -1.21 -16.83
C SER A 241 3.55 -1.62 -17.91
N GLU A 242 4.08 -0.66 -18.67
CA GLU A 242 5.11 -0.92 -19.69
C GLU A 242 6.39 -1.49 -19.07
N ARG A 243 6.85 -0.89 -17.98
CA ARG A 243 8.03 -1.34 -17.24
C ARG A 243 7.82 -2.74 -16.65
N ALA A 244 6.74 -2.94 -15.90
CA ALA A 244 6.44 -4.21 -15.25
C ALA A 244 6.32 -5.36 -16.26
N ALA A 245 5.65 -5.12 -17.40
CA ALA A 245 5.52 -6.10 -18.48
C ALA A 245 6.88 -6.42 -19.13
N SER A 246 7.70 -5.40 -19.44
CA SER A 246 9.02 -5.60 -20.05
C SER A 246 9.98 -6.37 -19.16
N GLU A 247 9.93 -6.12 -17.86
CA GLU A 247 10.77 -6.80 -16.85
C GLU A 247 10.17 -8.15 -16.41
N ARG A 248 8.95 -8.49 -16.84
CA ARG A 248 8.18 -9.63 -16.31
C ARG A 248 8.13 -9.63 -14.80
N ALA A 249 7.98 -8.46 -14.23
CA ALA A 249 8.07 -8.24 -12.81
C ALA A 249 6.91 -8.89 -12.04
N LEU A 250 7.19 -9.34 -10.82
CA LEU A 250 6.14 -9.62 -9.83
C LEU A 250 5.59 -8.29 -9.31
N VAL A 251 4.28 -8.14 -9.30
CA VAL A 251 3.59 -6.93 -8.81
C VAL A 251 2.75 -7.31 -7.60
N LEU A 252 2.91 -6.53 -6.53
CA LEU A 252 2.30 -6.72 -5.22
C LEU A 252 1.50 -5.46 -4.85
N PRO A 253 0.22 -5.40 -5.22
CA PRO A 253 -0.68 -4.30 -4.83
C PRO A 253 -1.16 -4.43 -3.39
N GLY A 254 -1.64 -3.32 -2.81
CA GLY A 254 -2.22 -3.28 -1.46
C GLY A 254 -3.50 -4.10 -1.34
N HIS A 255 -4.33 -4.10 -2.40
CA HIS A 255 -5.68 -4.66 -2.39
C HIS A 255 -5.93 -5.80 -3.38
N LEU A 256 -4.92 -6.24 -4.11
CA LEU A 256 -5.03 -7.36 -5.04
C LEU A 256 -4.09 -8.50 -4.65
N PRO A 257 -4.37 -9.74 -5.08
CA PRO A 257 -3.39 -10.82 -5.05
C PRO A 257 -2.12 -10.43 -5.80
N ALA A 258 -1.00 -11.08 -5.49
CA ALA A 258 0.22 -10.96 -6.28
C ALA A 258 -0.03 -11.38 -7.72
N GLY A 259 0.61 -10.69 -8.67
CA GLY A 259 0.41 -11.01 -10.09
C GLY A 259 1.45 -10.41 -11.01
N ARG A 260 1.22 -10.54 -12.30
CA ARG A 260 2.05 -9.93 -13.37
C ARG A 260 1.19 -9.18 -14.35
N ILE A 261 1.71 -8.06 -14.81
CA ILE A 261 1.09 -7.32 -15.90
C ILE A 261 1.63 -7.88 -17.21
N GLY A 262 0.73 -8.39 -18.05
CA GLY A 262 0.98 -8.83 -19.41
C GLY A 262 0.27 -7.97 -20.44
N ARG A 263 0.17 -8.47 -21.66
CA ARG A 263 -0.62 -7.85 -22.72
C ARG A 263 -1.52 -8.89 -23.39
N ARG A 264 -2.79 -8.53 -23.56
CA ARG A 264 -3.77 -9.34 -24.30
C ARG A 264 -4.39 -8.44 -25.39
N GLY A 265 -4.21 -8.80 -26.65
CA GLY A 265 -4.71 -7.97 -27.76
C GLY A 265 -4.12 -6.54 -27.82
N GLY A 266 -2.95 -6.33 -27.23
CA GLY A 266 -2.32 -5.00 -27.14
C GLY A 266 -2.64 -4.20 -25.86
N ALA A 267 -3.74 -4.53 -25.16
CA ALA A 267 -4.11 -3.92 -23.90
C ALA A 267 -3.39 -4.57 -22.70
N PRO A 268 -3.18 -3.84 -21.59
CA PRO A 268 -2.71 -4.45 -20.35
C PRO A 268 -3.65 -5.58 -19.88
N SER A 269 -3.10 -6.56 -19.20
CA SER A 269 -3.88 -7.65 -18.61
C SER A 269 -3.21 -8.13 -17.33
N TRP A 270 -4.01 -8.60 -16.38
CA TRP A 270 -3.55 -9.15 -15.12
C TRP A 270 -3.49 -10.67 -15.16
N ALA A 271 -2.44 -11.24 -14.60
CA ALA A 271 -2.31 -12.66 -14.35
C ALA A 271 -1.90 -12.88 -12.90
N GLU A 272 -2.79 -13.46 -12.10
CA GLU A 272 -2.47 -13.79 -10.71
C GLU A 272 -1.35 -14.82 -10.64
N GLU A 273 -0.44 -14.63 -9.70
CA GLU A 273 0.55 -15.62 -9.33
C GLU A 273 -0.01 -16.49 -8.19
N PRO A 274 0.18 -17.79 -8.22
CA PRO A 274 -0.22 -18.65 -7.10
C PRO A 274 0.52 -18.23 -5.81
N ALA A 275 -0.24 -18.25 -4.70
CA ALA A 275 0.24 -17.87 -3.38
C ALA A 275 1.34 -18.83 -2.87
#